data_ecb2bdeaabd2de26d0554f4781b9d907
#
_entry.id   ecb2bdeaabd2de26d0554f4781b9d907
#
_cell.length_a   1.000
_cell.length_b   1.000
_cell.length_c   1.000
_cell.angle_alpha   90.00
_cell.angle_beta   90.00
_cell.angle_gamma   90.00
#
_symmetry.space_group_name_H-M   'P 1'
#
loop_
_entity.id
_entity.type
_entity.pdbx_description
1 polymer ?
#
loop_
_entity_poly.entity_id
_entity_poly.type
_entity_poly.pdbx_seq_one_letter_code
_entity_poly.pdbx_strand_id
1 'polypeptide(L)'
;MASPRDPDADSPVWCVVVAAGSGSRFGGAKQFAPLGDASVLEQSVRAAARSCDGVVVVAHPDSVGEVRDLLAGVDRVVAGGTTRSESSRAGVEVVPEQARVILVHDAARPLATPELFGRVIAEVRGGADGAVPVVPVSDTIRDLEGELVDRDRLVAIQTPQGFVAEAIRRAVATGAEATDD
;
A
#
# COMPACT_ATOMS: atom_id res chain seq x y z
N MET A 1 -35.49 -9.51 -9.43
CA MET A 1 -34.54 -10.62 -9.28
C MET A 1 -33.36 -10.06 -8.52
N ALA A 2 -33.13 -10.48 -7.27
CA ALA A 2 -31.96 -10.09 -6.53
C ALA A 2 -30.72 -10.76 -7.16
N SER A 3 -29.70 -9.98 -7.52
CA SER A 3 -28.40 -10.55 -7.89
C SER A 3 -27.93 -11.50 -6.80
N PRO A 4 -27.32 -12.64 -7.14
CA PRO A 4 -26.73 -13.52 -6.14
C PRO A 4 -25.71 -12.68 -5.34
N ARG A 5 -25.80 -12.74 -4.01
CA ARG A 5 -24.76 -12.14 -3.15
C ARG A 5 -23.45 -12.85 -3.48
N ASP A 6 -22.45 -12.05 -3.84
CA ASP A 6 -21.09 -12.52 -4.01
C ASP A 6 -20.66 -13.15 -2.67
N PRO A 7 -20.29 -14.44 -2.63
CA PRO A 7 -19.86 -15.10 -1.40
C PRO A 7 -18.59 -14.48 -0.81
N ASP A 8 -17.84 -13.69 -1.59
CA ASP A 8 -16.63 -13.00 -1.18
C ASP A 8 -16.89 -11.53 -0.75
N ALA A 9 -18.12 -11.03 -0.82
CA ALA A 9 -18.44 -9.64 -0.46
C ALA A 9 -18.11 -9.29 1.00
N ASP A 10 -18.20 -10.28 1.91
CA ASP A 10 -17.92 -10.15 3.34
C ASP A 10 -16.52 -10.69 3.73
N SER A 11 -15.69 -11.03 2.76
CA SER A 11 -14.35 -11.60 3.02
C SER A 11 -13.40 -10.55 3.58
N PRO A 12 -12.55 -10.89 4.60
CA PRO A 12 -11.67 -9.93 5.25
C PRO A 12 -10.67 -9.28 4.28
N VAL A 13 -10.58 -7.95 4.37
CA VAL A 13 -9.64 -7.10 3.64
C VAL A 13 -8.56 -6.61 4.59
N TRP A 14 -7.31 -6.78 4.22
CA TRP A 14 -6.17 -6.29 5.01
C TRP A 14 -5.34 -5.29 4.23
N CYS A 15 -4.79 -4.32 4.92
CA CYS A 15 -3.88 -3.34 4.34
C CYS A 15 -2.49 -3.43 4.97
N VAL A 16 -1.47 -3.53 4.13
CA VAL A 16 -0.06 -3.40 4.49
C VAL A 16 0.36 -1.97 4.19
N VAL A 17 0.62 -1.17 5.23
CA VAL A 17 1.11 0.22 5.11
C VAL A 17 2.63 0.20 5.20
N VAL A 18 3.32 0.49 4.09
CA VAL A 18 4.78 0.47 4.00
C VAL A 18 5.35 1.81 4.43
N ALA A 19 6.07 1.81 5.56
CA ALA A 19 6.68 2.98 6.20
C ALA A 19 8.18 2.79 6.48
N ALA A 20 8.82 1.75 5.91
CA ALA A 20 10.22 1.39 6.21
C ALA A 20 11.25 2.28 5.49
N GLY A 21 10.85 3.17 4.59
CA GLY A 21 11.76 4.06 3.86
C GLY A 21 12.50 5.03 4.78
N SER A 22 13.80 5.21 4.55
CA SER A 22 14.67 6.11 5.33
C SER A 22 14.34 7.60 5.16
N GLY A 23 13.53 7.97 4.17
CA GLY A 23 13.22 9.37 3.88
C GLY A 23 14.42 10.21 3.40
N SER A 24 15.49 9.57 2.90
CA SER A 24 16.76 10.21 2.53
C SER A 24 16.58 11.41 1.58
N ARG A 25 15.64 11.32 0.63
CA ARG A 25 15.31 12.43 -0.29
C ARG A 25 14.62 13.62 0.40
N PHE A 26 14.03 13.42 1.58
CA PHE A 26 13.32 14.45 2.34
C PHE A 26 14.16 15.04 3.49
N GLY A 27 15.36 14.50 3.72
CA GLY A 27 16.24 14.93 4.83
C GLY A 27 15.89 14.35 6.20
N GLY A 28 15.02 13.32 6.26
CA GLY A 28 14.63 12.65 7.50
C GLY A 28 13.44 11.71 7.32
N ALA A 29 13.01 11.11 8.39
CA ALA A 29 11.90 10.15 8.44
C ALA A 29 10.56 10.85 8.16
N LYS A 30 10.24 11.07 6.88
CA LYS A 30 9.07 11.80 6.39
C LYS A 30 7.75 11.29 6.98
N GLN A 31 7.67 10.01 7.30
CA GLN A 31 6.48 9.38 7.87
C GLN A 31 6.08 9.97 9.23
N PHE A 32 7.03 10.55 9.97
CA PHE A 32 6.77 11.21 11.26
C PHE A 32 6.53 12.72 11.14
N ALA A 33 6.65 13.28 9.93
CA ALA A 33 6.38 14.70 9.72
C ALA A 33 4.92 15.04 10.09
N PRO A 34 4.69 16.18 10.75
CA PRO A 34 3.33 16.60 11.12
C PRO A 34 2.50 16.93 9.88
N LEU A 35 1.23 16.51 9.89
CA LEU A 35 0.24 16.78 8.86
C LEU A 35 -1.12 17.03 9.53
N GLY A 36 -1.46 18.30 9.75
CA GLY A 36 -2.66 18.68 10.50
C GLY A 36 -2.58 18.28 11.96
N ASP A 37 -3.52 17.46 12.41
CA ASP A 37 -3.64 16.97 13.80
C ASP A 37 -2.87 15.67 14.08
N ALA A 38 -2.16 15.12 13.08
CA ALA A 38 -1.46 13.86 13.17
C ALA A 38 -0.18 13.88 12.34
N SER A 39 0.60 12.79 12.35
CA SER A 39 1.70 12.57 11.43
C SER A 39 1.23 12.03 10.07
N VAL A 40 2.11 12.10 9.07
CA VAL A 40 1.89 11.50 7.75
C VAL A 40 1.52 10.01 7.86
N LEU A 41 2.23 9.27 8.72
CA LEU A 41 1.96 7.85 8.96
C LEU A 41 0.59 7.61 9.58
N GLU A 42 0.25 8.36 10.64
CA GLU A 42 -1.06 8.22 11.29
C GLU A 42 -2.21 8.51 10.32
N GLN A 43 -2.10 9.53 9.47
CA GLN A 43 -3.12 9.83 8.46
C GLN A 43 -3.30 8.67 7.47
N SER A 44 -2.19 8.10 6.98
CA SER A 44 -2.24 6.94 6.07
C SER A 44 -2.85 5.70 6.73
N VAL A 45 -2.51 5.43 7.98
CA VAL A 45 -3.08 4.33 8.76
C VAL A 45 -4.57 4.56 9.04
N ARG A 46 -4.97 5.78 9.40
CA ARG A 46 -6.39 6.14 9.59
C ARG A 46 -7.22 5.92 8.32
N ALA A 47 -6.67 6.25 7.14
CA ALA A 47 -7.35 6.01 5.87
C ALA A 47 -7.52 4.51 5.59
N ALA A 48 -6.48 3.71 5.80
CA ALA A 48 -6.53 2.25 5.67
C ALA A 48 -7.53 1.61 6.65
N ALA A 49 -7.48 1.99 7.93
CA ALA A 49 -8.34 1.43 8.98
C ALA A 49 -9.84 1.73 8.79
N ARG A 50 -10.19 2.78 8.04
CA ARG A 50 -11.59 3.08 7.70
C ARG A 50 -12.14 2.19 6.58
N SER A 51 -11.27 1.49 5.86
CA SER A 51 -11.62 0.78 4.63
C SER A 51 -11.30 -0.71 4.68
N CYS A 52 -10.54 -1.15 5.68
CA CYS A 52 -10.04 -2.51 5.81
C CYS A 52 -10.38 -3.08 7.20
N ASP A 53 -10.48 -4.40 7.29
CA ASP A 53 -10.75 -5.14 8.53
C ASP A 53 -9.52 -5.25 9.43
N GLY A 54 -8.32 -5.04 8.86
CA GLY A 54 -7.09 -5.00 9.62
C GLY A 54 -5.96 -4.27 8.89
N VAL A 55 -4.99 -3.78 9.67
CA VAL A 55 -3.84 -3.03 9.18
C VAL A 55 -2.54 -3.58 9.75
N VAL A 56 -1.60 -3.86 8.87
CA VAL A 56 -0.20 -4.16 9.19
C VAL A 56 0.64 -2.95 8.82
N VAL A 57 1.44 -2.43 9.74
CA VAL A 57 2.40 -1.36 9.45
C VAL A 57 3.81 -1.95 9.37
N VAL A 58 4.51 -1.66 8.28
CA VAL A 58 5.90 -2.08 8.07
C VAL A 58 6.80 -0.89 8.31
N ALA A 59 7.53 -0.88 9.42
CA ALA A 59 8.40 0.22 9.84
C ALA A 59 9.88 -0.08 9.56
N HIS A 60 10.71 0.97 9.55
CA HIS A 60 12.16 0.77 9.59
C HIS A 60 12.54 -0.05 10.83
N PRO A 61 13.48 -1.01 10.75
CA PRO A 61 13.86 -1.86 11.88
C PRO A 61 14.11 -1.10 13.18
N ASP A 62 14.80 0.04 13.11
CA ASP A 62 15.14 0.87 14.27
C ASP A 62 13.93 1.65 14.85
N SER A 63 12.83 1.77 14.09
CA SER A 63 11.67 2.57 14.48
C SER A 63 10.44 1.71 14.84
N VAL A 64 10.55 0.39 14.85
CA VAL A 64 9.40 -0.51 15.15
C VAL A 64 8.76 -0.20 16.50
N GLY A 65 9.59 0.05 17.54
CA GLY A 65 9.10 0.39 18.88
C GLY A 65 8.32 1.72 18.88
N GLU A 66 8.94 2.77 18.32
CA GLU A 66 8.34 4.09 18.22
C GLU A 66 7.01 4.08 17.44
N VAL A 67 6.97 3.36 16.30
CA VAL A 67 5.77 3.23 15.49
C VAL A 67 4.68 2.47 16.23
N ARG A 68 5.02 1.45 17.00
CA ARG A 68 4.05 0.71 17.81
C ARG A 68 3.43 1.57 18.91
N ASP A 69 4.24 2.40 19.56
CA ASP A 69 3.77 3.31 20.60
C ASP A 69 2.90 4.44 20.01
N LEU A 70 3.31 4.98 18.84
CA LEU A 70 2.57 6.01 18.13
C LEU A 70 1.19 5.53 17.64
N LEU A 71 1.13 4.30 17.15
CA LEU A 71 -0.06 3.71 16.54
C LEU A 71 -0.75 2.70 17.48
N ALA A 72 -0.94 3.08 18.74
CA ALA A 72 -1.63 2.24 19.71
C ALA A 72 -3.02 1.84 19.17
N GLY A 73 -3.22 0.52 18.97
CA GLY A 73 -4.46 -0.05 18.41
C GLY A 73 -4.38 -0.50 16.95
N VAL A 74 -3.23 -0.35 16.29
CA VAL A 74 -2.96 -1.03 15.01
C VAL A 74 -2.76 -2.55 15.26
N ASP A 75 -3.24 -3.39 14.34
CA ASP A 75 -3.22 -4.83 14.52
C ASP A 75 -1.81 -5.41 14.62
N ARG A 76 -0.89 -4.94 13.77
CA ARG A 76 0.52 -5.39 13.77
C ARG A 76 1.47 -4.32 13.29
N VAL A 77 2.66 -4.27 13.92
CA VAL A 77 3.82 -3.50 13.45
C VAL A 77 5.01 -4.45 13.32
N VAL A 78 5.59 -4.51 12.13
CA VAL A 78 6.73 -5.38 11.80
C VAL A 78 7.88 -4.59 11.20
N ALA A 79 9.09 -5.14 11.27
CA ALA A 79 10.26 -4.57 10.62
C ALA A 79 10.20 -4.81 9.10
N GLY A 80 10.54 -3.80 8.31
CA GLY A 80 10.74 -3.92 6.87
C GLY A 80 12.15 -4.37 6.52
N GLY A 81 12.37 -4.56 5.22
CA GLY A 81 13.67 -4.88 4.64
C GLY A 81 14.38 -3.64 4.09
N THR A 82 15.41 -3.86 3.29
CA THR A 82 16.24 -2.83 2.66
C THR A 82 15.57 -2.23 1.42
N THR A 83 14.65 -2.98 0.81
CA THR A 83 13.89 -2.55 -0.37
C THR A 83 12.38 -2.43 -0.05
N ARG A 84 11.65 -1.73 -0.95
CA ARG A 84 10.19 -1.67 -0.86
C ARG A 84 9.58 -3.07 -1.01
N SER A 85 10.08 -3.87 -1.92
CA SER A 85 9.61 -5.25 -2.15
C SER A 85 9.83 -6.14 -0.92
N GLU A 86 11.00 -6.09 -0.27
CA GLU A 86 11.24 -6.80 0.98
C GLU A 86 10.31 -6.35 2.11
N SER A 87 10.09 -5.04 2.21
CA SER A 87 9.17 -4.48 3.20
C SER A 87 7.72 -4.91 2.94
N SER A 88 7.27 -4.88 1.68
CA SER A 88 5.94 -5.38 1.29
C SER A 88 5.79 -6.86 1.62
N ARG A 89 6.81 -7.68 1.33
CA ARG A 89 6.85 -9.11 1.69
C ARG A 89 6.67 -9.31 3.18
N ALA A 90 7.50 -8.64 4.01
CA ALA A 90 7.43 -8.75 5.47
C ALA A 90 6.03 -8.42 6.02
N GLY A 91 5.36 -7.44 5.42
CA GLY A 91 3.99 -7.09 5.76
C GLY A 91 2.97 -8.14 5.33
N VAL A 92 3.06 -8.65 4.10
CA VAL A 92 2.14 -9.66 3.55
C VAL A 92 2.22 -10.99 4.32
N GLU A 93 3.42 -11.40 4.73
CA GLU A 93 3.67 -12.66 5.47
C GLU A 93 2.93 -12.72 6.81
N VAL A 94 2.67 -11.58 7.44
CA VAL A 94 1.98 -11.53 8.74
C VAL A 94 0.48 -11.24 8.63
N VAL A 95 -0.05 -11.02 7.43
CA VAL A 95 -1.49 -10.92 7.20
C VAL A 95 -2.15 -12.26 7.47
N PRO A 96 -3.26 -12.33 8.25
CA PRO A 96 -3.98 -13.56 8.54
C PRO A 96 -4.38 -14.33 7.28
N GLU A 97 -4.32 -15.66 7.32
CA GLU A 97 -4.66 -16.53 6.17
C GLU A 97 -6.10 -16.35 5.67
N GLN A 98 -7.01 -15.93 6.56
CA GLN A 98 -8.41 -15.68 6.23
C GLN A 98 -8.62 -14.46 5.32
N ALA A 99 -7.63 -13.57 5.21
CA ALA A 99 -7.71 -12.42 4.30
C ALA A 99 -7.87 -12.90 2.86
N ARG A 100 -8.82 -12.30 2.13
CA ARG A 100 -9.06 -12.58 0.71
C ARG A 100 -8.54 -11.47 -0.19
N VAL A 101 -8.53 -10.25 0.31
CA VAL A 101 -7.93 -9.10 -0.38
C VAL A 101 -6.83 -8.51 0.49
N ILE A 102 -5.67 -8.28 -0.10
CA ILE A 102 -4.56 -7.58 0.54
C ILE A 102 -4.26 -6.33 -0.27
N LEU A 103 -4.24 -5.19 0.43
CA LEU A 103 -3.80 -3.92 -0.12
C LEU A 103 -2.37 -3.63 0.33
N VAL A 104 -1.57 -3.02 -0.56
CA VAL A 104 -0.26 -2.45 -0.22
C VAL A 104 -0.36 -0.94 -0.42
N HIS A 105 -0.04 -0.17 0.62
CA HIS A 105 -0.16 1.28 0.62
C HIS A 105 1.11 1.95 1.14
N ASP A 106 1.55 2.99 0.42
CA ASP A 106 2.71 3.77 0.84
C ASP A 106 2.30 4.76 1.95
N ALA A 107 2.96 4.69 3.11
CA ALA A 107 2.74 5.64 4.21
C ALA A 107 2.96 7.11 3.79
N ALA A 108 3.76 7.35 2.75
CA ALA A 108 4.02 8.69 2.21
C ALA A 108 2.86 9.28 1.39
N ARG A 109 1.71 8.60 1.30
CA ARG A 109 0.51 9.04 0.57
C ARG A 109 -0.70 9.26 1.51
N PRO A 110 -0.60 10.16 2.49
CA PRO A 110 -1.61 10.34 3.55
C PRO A 110 -2.95 10.88 3.06
N LEU A 111 -3.03 11.34 1.80
CA LEU A 111 -4.24 11.90 1.21
C LEU A 111 -5.04 10.88 0.38
N ALA A 112 -4.66 9.60 0.39
CA ALA A 112 -5.47 8.54 -0.19
C ALA A 112 -6.79 8.42 0.59
N THR A 113 -7.92 8.59 -0.11
CA THR A 113 -9.23 8.65 0.54
C THR A 113 -9.84 7.26 0.70
N PRO A 114 -10.74 7.04 1.68
CA PRO A 114 -11.47 5.78 1.82
C PRO A 114 -12.20 5.34 0.55
N GLU A 115 -12.70 6.29 -0.26
CA GLU A 115 -13.34 6.00 -1.54
C GLU A 115 -12.36 5.40 -2.55
N LEU A 116 -11.08 5.82 -2.53
CA LEU A 116 -10.05 5.23 -3.37
C LEU A 116 -9.77 3.78 -2.95
N PHE A 117 -9.62 3.52 -1.64
CA PHE A 117 -9.51 2.16 -1.11
C PHE A 117 -10.70 1.30 -1.53
N GLY A 118 -11.93 1.81 -1.35
CA GLY A 118 -13.15 1.10 -1.72
C GLY A 118 -13.21 0.73 -3.20
N ARG A 119 -12.81 1.62 -4.11
CA ARG A 119 -12.74 1.32 -5.55
C ARG A 119 -11.75 0.21 -5.86
N VAL A 120 -10.55 0.25 -5.28
CA VAL A 120 -9.53 -0.79 -5.49
C VAL A 120 -10.01 -2.15 -4.97
N ILE A 121 -10.64 -2.17 -3.78
CA ILE A 121 -11.23 -3.39 -3.22
C ILE A 121 -12.34 -3.93 -4.13
N ALA A 122 -13.20 -3.06 -4.64
CA ALA A 122 -14.31 -3.45 -5.53
C ALA A 122 -13.81 -4.10 -6.83
N GLU A 123 -12.74 -3.57 -7.44
CA GLU A 123 -12.15 -4.16 -8.65
C GLU A 123 -11.61 -5.57 -8.40
N VAL A 124 -10.90 -5.78 -7.28
CA VAL A 124 -10.39 -7.12 -6.91
C VAL A 124 -11.54 -8.08 -6.61
N ARG A 125 -12.56 -7.64 -5.86
CA ARG A 125 -13.77 -8.44 -5.59
C ARG A 125 -14.59 -8.70 -6.86
N GLY A 126 -14.48 -7.81 -7.86
CA GLY A 126 -15.09 -7.97 -9.18
C GLY A 126 -14.40 -9.00 -10.08
N GLY A 127 -13.32 -9.64 -9.62
CA GLY A 127 -12.63 -10.74 -10.28
C GLY A 127 -11.28 -10.38 -10.91
N ALA A 128 -10.75 -9.19 -10.65
CA ALA A 128 -9.38 -8.86 -11.03
C ALA A 128 -8.38 -9.49 -10.05
N ASP A 129 -7.29 -10.10 -10.54
CA ASP A 129 -6.20 -10.61 -9.69
C ASP A 129 -5.48 -9.49 -8.94
N GLY A 130 -5.48 -8.27 -9.51
CA GLY A 130 -4.95 -7.07 -8.90
C GLY A 130 -5.52 -5.81 -9.51
N ALA A 131 -5.56 -4.73 -8.73
CA ALA A 131 -6.05 -3.41 -9.11
C ALA A 131 -5.09 -2.32 -8.61
N VAL A 132 -4.69 -1.45 -9.52
CA VAL A 132 -3.72 -0.38 -9.24
C VAL A 132 -4.29 0.96 -9.71
N PRO A 133 -4.45 1.94 -8.83
CA PRO A 133 -4.87 3.26 -9.26
C PRO A 133 -3.76 3.95 -10.03
N VAL A 134 -4.14 4.69 -11.05
CA VAL A 134 -3.21 5.43 -11.90
C VAL A 134 -3.69 6.87 -12.11
N VAL A 135 -2.74 7.76 -12.39
CA VAL A 135 -3.05 9.12 -12.85
C VAL A 135 -2.28 9.39 -14.15
N PRO A 136 -2.85 10.20 -15.06
CA PRO A 136 -2.12 10.64 -16.26
C PRO A 136 -0.84 11.38 -15.89
N VAL A 137 0.19 11.24 -16.71
CA VAL A 137 1.43 12.00 -16.57
C VAL A 137 1.23 13.39 -17.17
N SER A 138 1.32 14.43 -16.34
CA SER A 138 1.18 15.84 -16.75
C SER A 138 2.49 16.45 -17.24
N ASP A 139 3.63 15.96 -16.76
CA ASP A 139 4.94 16.51 -17.04
C ASP A 139 5.45 16.09 -18.43
N THR A 140 6.38 16.87 -18.99
CA THR A 140 7.15 16.46 -20.15
C THR A 140 8.21 15.45 -19.72
N ILE A 141 8.16 14.25 -20.28
CA ILE A 141 9.10 13.16 -19.96
C ILE A 141 10.14 13.05 -21.08
N ARG A 142 11.41 12.93 -20.68
CA ARG A 142 12.52 12.55 -21.55
C ARG A 142 13.19 11.30 -20.97
N ASP A 143 13.68 10.44 -21.85
CA ASP A 143 14.57 9.35 -21.43
C ASP A 143 15.97 9.89 -21.07
N LEU A 144 16.86 8.99 -20.64
CA LEU A 144 18.23 9.35 -20.25
C LEU A 144 19.11 9.81 -21.44
N GLU A 145 18.73 9.42 -22.64
CA GLU A 145 19.36 9.84 -23.91
C GLU A 145 18.87 11.20 -24.36
N GLY A 146 17.82 11.75 -23.70
CA GLY A 146 17.26 13.07 -23.95
C GLY A 146 16.12 13.09 -24.97
N GLU A 147 15.68 11.92 -25.47
CA GLU A 147 14.56 11.81 -26.41
C GLU A 147 13.21 12.06 -25.69
N LEU A 148 12.28 12.65 -26.42
CA LEU A 148 10.95 12.96 -25.92
C LEU A 148 10.13 11.66 -25.82
N VAL A 149 9.65 11.34 -24.62
CA VAL A 149 8.74 10.21 -24.41
C VAL A 149 7.29 10.69 -24.53
N ASP A 150 6.49 9.97 -25.31
CA ASP A 150 5.07 10.26 -25.48
C ASP A 150 4.32 9.97 -24.16
N ARG A 151 4.03 11.03 -23.40
CA ARG A 151 3.37 10.93 -22.08
C ARG A 151 1.94 10.41 -22.15
N ASP A 152 1.25 10.52 -23.30
CA ASP A 152 -0.11 10.01 -23.45
C ASP A 152 -0.16 8.46 -23.41
N ARG A 153 1.00 7.82 -23.52
CA ARG A 153 1.18 6.37 -23.36
C ARG A 153 1.66 5.97 -21.96
N LEU A 154 1.79 6.93 -21.03
CA LEU A 154 2.30 6.71 -19.69
C LEU A 154 1.23 7.03 -18.66
N VAL A 155 1.29 6.29 -17.55
CA VAL A 155 0.52 6.58 -16.34
C VAL A 155 1.44 6.53 -15.12
N ALA A 156 1.20 7.39 -14.16
CA ALA A 156 1.88 7.34 -12.88
C ALA A 156 1.10 6.46 -11.92
N ILE A 157 1.74 5.37 -11.48
CA ILE A 157 1.16 4.38 -10.55
C ILE A 157 0.99 5.01 -9.16
N GLN A 158 -0.15 4.74 -8.54
CA GLN A 158 -0.50 5.21 -7.21
C GLN A 158 -0.73 4.03 -6.25
N THR A 159 -0.98 4.35 -4.97
CA THR A 159 -1.41 3.38 -3.96
C THR A 159 -2.67 3.90 -3.25
N PRO A 160 -3.54 3.03 -2.68
CA PRO A 160 -3.33 1.60 -2.42
C PRO A 160 -3.37 0.73 -3.68
N GLN A 161 -2.52 -0.29 -3.73
CA GLN A 161 -2.53 -1.35 -4.74
C GLN A 161 -3.22 -2.56 -4.11
N GLY A 162 -4.25 -3.11 -4.75
CA GLY A 162 -5.05 -4.22 -4.23
C GLY A 162 -4.82 -5.51 -4.99
N PHE A 163 -4.86 -6.63 -4.29
CA PHE A 163 -4.60 -7.95 -4.87
C PHE A 163 -5.48 -9.02 -4.23
N VAL A 164 -5.82 -10.05 -4.98
CA VAL A 164 -6.27 -11.31 -4.41
C VAL A 164 -5.17 -11.83 -3.49
N ALA A 165 -5.50 -12.16 -2.24
CA ALA A 165 -4.51 -12.51 -1.22
C ALA A 165 -3.61 -13.68 -1.64
N GLU A 166 -4.17 -14.69 -2.29
CA GLU A 166 -3.40 -15.82 -2.82
C GLU A 166 -2.40 -15.41 -3.91
N ALA A 167 -2.80 -14.49 -4.79
CA ALA A 167 -1.95 -14.01 -5.87
C ALA A 167 -0.73 -13.24 -5.35
N ILE A 168 -0.93 -12.30 -4.43
CA ILE A 168 0.19 -11.54 -3.86
C ILE A 168 1.09 -12.43 -2.99
N ARG A 169 0.54 -13.38 -2.22
CA ARG A 169 1.35 -14.32 -1.43
C ARG A 169 2.25 -15.17 -2.31
N ARG A 170 1.74 -15.66 -3.45
CA ARG A 170 2.57 -16.39 -4.44
C ARG A 170 3.65 -15.48 -5.02
N ALA A 171 3.31 -14.25 -5.39
CA ALA A 171 4.26 -13.30 -5.97
C ALA A 171 5.42 -12.98 -5.01
N VAL A 172 5.13 -12.67 -3.74
CA VAL A 172 6.18 -12.37 -2.76
C VAL A 172 7.02 -13.60 -2.39
N ALA A 173 6.46 -14.82 -2.47
CA ALA A 173 7.18 -16.07 -2.23
C ALA A 173 8.21 -16.39 -3.33
N THR A 174 7.96 -15.98 -4.58
CA THR A 174 8.89 -16.21 -5.70
C THR A 174 10.10 -15.29 -5.70
N GLY A 175 10.13 -14.27 -4.84
CA GLY A 175 11.25 -13.33 -4.77
C GLY A 175 11.41 -12.46 -6.01
N ALA A 176 10.37 -12.33 -6.83
CA ALA A 176 10.38 -11.41 -7.96
C ALA A 176 10.60 -9.99 -7.42
N GLU A 177 11.75 -9.42 -7.74
CA GLU A 177 12.00 -8.00 -7.48
C GLU A 177 11.13 -7.21 -8.44
N ALA A 178 10.05 -6.61 -7.92
CA ALA A 178 9.38 -5.56 -8.64
C ALA A 178 10.20 -4.29 -8.45
N THR A 179 10.70 -3.75 -9.54
CA THR A 179 11.33 -2.43 -9.56
C THR A 179 10.22 -1.38 -9.48
N ASP A 180 9.59 -1.24 -8.31
CA ASP A 180 8.73 -0.13 -7.98
C ASP A 180 9.53 0.83 -7.09
N ASP A 181 10.04 1.85 -7.71
CA ASP A 181 10.39 3.11 -7.09
C ASP A 181 9.53 4.22 -7.68
#